data_9f56ad169ed4c70fb7374167fcd6c3c6
#
_entry.id   9f56ad169ed4c70fb7374167fcd6c3c6
#
_cell.length_a   1.000
_cell.length_b   1.000
_cell.length_c   1.000
_cell.angle_alpha   90.00
_cell.angle_beta   90.00
_cell.angle_gamma   90.00
#
_symmetry.space_group_name_H-M   'P 1'
#
loop_
_entity.id
_entity.type
_entity.pdbx_description
1 polymer ?
#
loop_
_entity_poly.entity_id
_entity_poly.type
_entity_poly.pdbx_seq_one_letter_code
_entity_poly.pdbx_strand_id
1 'polypeptide(L)'
;MRPDATVRGKLVRANGDEPDLTIVCCVELGRLEEQTILMVRSLRRFGGRLADSPVIAVVGRRGPALRPATLSEFERLGVCVVRAQPADNPAPWLNYANKVAGVVVADRIATTDQIAWFDSDMFVLAEPSGLLLCNGEDLAAQCHPLPPARLEGDPTHDDYWMRVCDLFGVALADVDWIAGADGFARQQLNFTSGLFAWRRGSGFAGYYLEAFRTLLASRIAQRSGEFFTADQVVLTPIVTKYRMVWRNLSVEDHSIVLGEFLVRQSPLLPDFGKARVLHYSNAFAAPFRAQTEERLRQQAPIFANWLSAQCVDLGTMSVRSRLAKRLYAIVRGLRYRRFARNVVRAN
;
A
#
# COMPACT_ATOMS: atom_id res chain seq x y z
N MET A 1 -30.03 7.16 13.53
CA MET A 1 -28.66 6.62 13.56
C MET A 1 -27.70 7.72 13.10
N ARG A 2 -26.88 8.28 13.97
CA ARG A 2 -25.93 9.34 13.61
C ARG A 2 -24.70 8.69 12.95
N PRO A 3 -24.19 9.21 11.82
CA PRO A 3 -22.95 8.71 11.24
C PRO A 3 -21.77 9.25 12.08
N ASP A 4 -21.15 8.37 12.84
CA ASP A 4 -19.99 8.69 13.68
C ASP A 4 -18.68 8.47 12.91
N ALA A 5 -18.59 9.11 11.75
CA ALA A 5 -17.32 9.25 11.05
C ALA A 5 -16.72 10.60 11.43
N THR A 6 -15.79 10.61 12.38
CA THR A 6 -15.06 11.83 12.73
C THR A 6 -14.11 12.17 11.59
N VAL A 7 -14.60 12.95 10.63
CA VAL A 7 -13.77 13.53 9.56
C VAL A 7 -13.12 14.80 10.12
N ARG A 8 -11.79 14.84 10.18
CA ARG A 8 -11.03 16.05 10.50
C ARG A 8 -10.28 16.52 9.26
N GLY A 9 -10.56 17.72 8.81
CA GLY A 9 -10.01 18.33 7.58
C GLY A 9 -11.06 18.49 6.48
N LYS A 10 -10.87 19.47 5.60
CA LYS A 10 -11.69 19.66 4.41
C LYS A 10 -10.97 19.04 3.21
N LEU A 11 -11.64 18.18 2.46
CA LEU A 11 -11.23 17.84 1.10
C LEU A 11 -11.47 19.10 0.24
N VAL A 12 -10.39 19.74 -0.16
CA VAL A 12 -10.46 20.88 -1.11
C VAL A 12 -10.59 20.29 -2.51
N ARG A 13 -11.55 20.77 -3.30
CA ARG A 13 -11.63 20.42 -4.72
C ARG A 13 -10.48 21.07 -5.47
N ALA A 14 -9.80 20.30 -6.30
CA ALA A 14 -8.85 20.80 -7.28
C ALA A 14 -9.57 21.81 -8.22
N ASN A 15 -8.90 22.90 -8.56
CA ASN A 15 -9.34 23.82 -9.60
C ASN A 15 -9.11 23.15 -10.97
N GLY A 16 -9.94 23.43 -11.98
CA GLY A 16 -10.13 22.66 -13.21
C GLY A 16 -8.93 22.29 -14.10
N ASP A 17 -7.69 22.68 -13.76
CA ASP A 17 -6.44 22.28 -14.46
C ASP A 17 -5.58 21.28 -13.65
N GLU A 18 -6.01 20.88 -12.45
CA GLU A 18 -5.25 19.96 -11.59
C GLU A 18 -5.62 18.51 -11.89
N PRO A 19 -4.67 17.56 -11.79
CA PRO A 19 -4.94 16.14 -12.00
C PRO A 19 -6.02 15.63 -11.04
N ASP A 20 -7.02 14.96 -11.57
CA ASP A 20 -8.16 14.42 -10.81
C ASP A 20 -7.77 13.15 -10.05
N LEU A 21 -6.82 13.25 -9.13
CA LEU A 21 -6.27 12.15 -8.34
C LEU A 21 -6.30 12.45 -6.83
N THR A 22 -6.94 11.60 -6.05
CA THR A 22 -6.83 11.57 -4.58
C THR A 22 -5.81 10.51 -4.14
N ILE A 23 -4.92 10.85 -3.22
CA ILE A 23 -3.98 9.88 -2.62
C ILE A 23 -4.55 9.41 -1.28
N VAL A 24 -4.50 8.09 -1.03
CA VAL A 24 -4.91 7.48 0.22
C VAL A 24 -3.79 6.66 0.84
N CYS A 25 -3.65 6.74 2.15
CA CYS A 25 -2.71 5.94 2.93
C CYS A 25 -3.31 5.55 4.27
N CYS A 26 -2.64 4.67 5.01
CA CYS A 26 -3.00 4.37 6.41
C CYS A 26 -2.08 5.07 7.39
N VAL A 27 -2.65 5.42 8.55
CA VAL A 27 -1.90 5.98 9.69
C VAL A 27 -2.35 5.35 11.00
N GLU A 28 -1.38 5.09 11.88
CA GLU A 28 -1.59 4.65 13.27
C GLU A 28 -0.54 5.29 14.17
N LEU A 29 -0.85 5.40 15.46
CA LEU A 29 0.07 5.92 16.47
C LEU A 29 1.43 5.18 16.44
N GLY A 30 2.50 5.92 16.24
CA GLY A 30 3.88 5.43 16.28
C GLY A 30 4.63 5.68 14.98
N ARG A 31 5.32 4.67 14.45
CA ARG A 31 6.17 4.81 13.26
C ARG A 31 5.41 5.31 12.03
N LEU A 32 4.18 4.84 11.82
CA LEU A 32 3.39 5.25 10.67
C LEU A 32 3.07 6.75 10.65
N GLU A 33 3.00 7.43 11.82
CA GLU A 33 2.81 8.88 11.85
C GLU A 33 3.97 9.62 11.16
N GLU A 34 5.21 9.26 11.51
CA GLU A 34 6.41 9.84 10.92
C GLU A 34 6.54 9.50 9.44
N GLN A 35 6.33 8.23 9.09
CA GLN A 35 6.40 7.76 7.72
C GLN A 35 5.38 8.49 6.84
N THR A 36 4.11 8.58 7.28
CA THR A 36 3.06 9.28 6.54
C THR A 36 3.39 10.77 6.37
N ILE A 37 3.90 11.44 7.42
CA ILE A 37 4.31 12.85 7.32
C ILE A 37 5.41 13.03 6.28
N LEU A 38 6.44 12.21 6.31
CA LEU A 38 7.55 12.28 5.36
C LEU A 38 7.11 11.97 3.93
N MET A 39 6.23 10.98 3.76
CA MET A 39 5.63 10.65 2.47
C MET A 39 4.87 11.86 1.91
N VAL A 40 3.97 12.48 2.70
CA VAL A 40 3.19 13.64 2.24
C VAL A 40 4.10 14.86 2.01
N ARG A 41 5.08 15.13 2.87
CA ARG A 41 6.05 16.22 2.66
C ARG A 41 6.82 16.03 1.35
N SER A 42 7.24 14.79 1.04
CA SER A 42 7.91 14.49 -0.23
C SER A 42 6.99 14.70 -1.44
N LEU A 43 5.73 14.28 -1.34
CA LEU A 43 4.72 14.55 -2.36
C LEU A 43 4.55 16.06 -2.60
N ARG A 44 4.36 16.86 -1.54
CA ARG A 44 4.21 18.32 -1.64
C ARG A 44 5.44 18.99 -2.25
N ARG A 45 6.63 18.43 -2.06
CA ARG A 45 7.89 18.99 -2.56
C ARG A 45 8.24 18.55 -3.97
N PHE A 46 8.01 17.28 -4.31
CA PHE A 46 8.53 16.67 -5.53
C PHE A 46 7.41 16.12 -6.44
N GLY A 47 6.17 16.17 -6.03
CA GLY A 47 5.05 15.58 -6.74
C GLY A 47 4.66 16.27 -8.05
N GLY A 48 5.32 17.36 -8.43
CA GLY A 48 5.00 18.10 -9.66
C GLY A 48 3.54 18.55 -9.68
N ARG A 49 2.79 18.24 -10.73
CA ARG A 49 1.35 18.53 -10.83
C ARG A 49 0.50 17.82 -9.78
N LEU A 50 0.99 16.70 -9.21
CA LEU A 50 0.31 15.95 -8.15
C LEU A 50 0.65 16.47 -6.75
N ALA A 51 1.49 17.50 -6.63
CA ALA A 51 1.91 18.02 -5.33
C ALA A 51 0.73 18.47 -4.44
N ASP A 52 -0.31 19.02 -5.04
CA ASP A 52 -1.49 19.53 -4.33
C ASP A 52 -2.66 18.55 -4.31
N SER A 53 -2.49 17.32 -4.80
CA SER A 53 -3.51 16.27 -4.76
C SER A 53 -4.08 16.12 -3.34
N PRO A 54 -5.41 15.95 -3.19
CA PRO A 54 -6.02 15.63 -1.90
C PRO A 54 -5.40 14.37 -1.30
N VAL A 55 -5.11 14.40 0.00
CA VAL A 55 -4.55 13.24 0.73
C VAL A 55 -5.51 12.82 1.83
N ILE A 56 -5.88 11.54 1.86
CA ILE A 56 -6.70 10.92 2.88
C ILE A 56 -5.85 9.95 3.70
N ALA A 57 -5.63 10.25 4.97
CA ALA A 57 -4.96 9.35 5.91
C ALA A 57 -6.00 8.57 6.73
N VAL A 58 -6.11 7.27 6.49
CA VAL A 58 -7.12 6.43 7.12
C VAL A 58 -6.59 5.75 8.37
N VAL A 59 -7.29 5.95 9.50
CA VAL A 59 -7.10 5.15 10.70
C VAL A 59 -7.94 3.88 10.57
N GLY A 60 -7.34 2.83 10.03
CA GLY A 60 -8.03 1.64 9.54
C GLY A 60 -8.63 0.74 10.62
N ARG A 61 -8.29 0.92 11.90
CA ARG A 61 -8.76 0.08 13.01
C ARG A 61 -8.76 0.81 14.35
N ARG A 62 -9.40 0.23 15.36
CA ARG A 62 -9.37 0.76 16.73
C ARG A 62 -7.95 0.71 17.30
N GLY A 63 -7.53 1.80 17.89
CA GLY A 63 -6.23 1.99 18.49
C GLY A 63 -6.17 3.29 19.29
N PRO A 64 -5.02 3.62 19.90
CA PRO A 64 -4.82 4.92 20.53
C PRO A 64 -4.99 6.06 19.53
N ALA A 65 -5.33 7.24 20.00
CA ALA A 65 -5.38 8.44 19.17
C ALA A 65 -3.98 8.79 18.65
N LEU A 66 -3.93 9.41 17.47
CA LEU A 66 -2.71 10.01 16.92
C LEU A 66 -2.23 11.13 17.87
N ARG A 67 -0.95 11.44 17.83
CA ARG A 67 -0.39 12.53 18.61
C ARG A 67 -0.95 13.88 18.14
N PRO A 68 -1.16 14.85 19.05
CA PRO A 68 -1.61 16.21 18.68
C PRO A 68 -0.68 16.83 17.62
N ALA A 69 0.65 16.68 17.79
CA ALA A 69 1.62 17.18 16.81
C ALA A 69 1.44 16.56 15.41
N THR A 70 1.09 15.28 15.34
CA THR A 70 0.75 14.62 14.06
C THR A 70 -0.48 15.24 13.41
N LEU A 71 -1.54 15.49 14.20
CA LEU A 71 -2.77 16.10 13.69
C LEU A 71 -2.54 17.53 13.20
N SER A 72 -1.76 18.33 13.96
CA SER A 72 -1.40 19.69 13.54
C SER A 72 -0.56 19.69 12.27
N GLU A 73 0.37 18.76 12.13
CA GLU A 73 1.18 18.66 10.91
C GLU A 73 0.34 18.19 9.71
N PHE A 74 -0.59 17.26 9.92
CA PHE A 74 -1.51 16.85 8.87
C PHE A 74 -2.42 18.00 8.43
N GLU A 75 -2.92 18.80 9.35
CA GLU A 75 -3.69 20.00 9.03
C GLU A 75 -2.87 20.98 8.18
N ARG A 76 -1.61 21.24 8.57
CA ARG A 76 -0.68 22.10 7.81
C ARG A 76 -0.39 21.57 6.41
N LEU A 77 -0.34 20.24 6.24
CA LEU A 77 -0.10 19.56 4.96
C LEU A 77 -1.37 19.35 4.13
N GLY A 78 -2.55 19.76 4.60
CA GLY A 78 -3.82 19.56 3.92
C GLY A 78 -4.26 18.09 3.87
N VAL A 79 -3.89 17.29 4.88
CA VAL A 79 -4.26 15.87 4.96
C VAL A 79 -5.59 15.70 5.69
N CYS A 80 -6.55 15.05 5.05
CA CYS A 80 -7.82 14.67 5.65
C CYS A 80 -7.67 13.37 6.45
N VAL A 81 -7.87 13.41 7.78
CA VAL A 81 -7.78 12.22 8.62
C VAL A 81 -9.17 11.62 8.83
N VAL A 82 -9.33 10.35 8.47
CA VAL A 82 -10.62 9.64 8.55
C VAL A 82 -10.46 8.32 9.31
N ARG A 83 -11.41 8.02 10.18
CA ARG A 83 -11.48 6.72 10.85
C ARG A 83 -12.38 5.78 10.08
N ALA A 84 -11.87 4.60 9.72
CA ALA A 84 -12.67 3.53 9.12
C ALA A 84 -13.77 3.05 10.08
N GLN A 85 -14.92 2.71 9.52
CA GLN A 85 -15.99 2.04 10.26
C GLN A 85 -15.64 0.56 10.50
N PRO A 86 -16.21 -0.10 11.51
CA PRO A 86 -15.96 -1.54 11.74
C PRO A 86 -16.26 -2.43 10.53
N ALA A 87 -17.25 -2.06 9.71
CA ALA A 87 -17.61 -2.80 8.50
C ALA A 87 -16.59 -2.67 7.37
N ASP A 88 -15.80 -1.60 7.35
CA ASP A 88 -14.78 -1.35 6.32
C ASP A 88 -13.54 -2.27 6.51
N ASN A 89 -13.29 -2.73 7.75
CA ASN A 89 -12.13 -3.55 8.09
C ASN A 89 -12.53 -4.96 8.52
N PRO A 90 -12.41 -5.96 7.64
CA PRO A 90 -12.84 -7.33 7.92
C PRO A 90 -11.98 -8.05 8.96
N ALA A 91 -10.72 -7.60 9.16
CA ALA A 91 -9.76 -8.24 10.05
C ALA A 91 -8.89 -7.21 10.79
N PRO A 92 -9.44 -6.45 11.75
CA PRO A 92 -8.70 -5.37 12.43
C PRO A 92 -7.50 -5.85 13.26
N TRP A 93 -7.33 -7.15 13.41
CA TRP A 93 -6.18 -7.81 14.03
C TRP A 93 -5.03 -8.05 13.04
N LEU A 94 -5.28 -7.98 11.73
CA LEU A 94 -4.29 -8.14 10.66
C LEU A 94 -3.90 -6.75 10.12
N ASN A 95 -2.60 -6.47 10.04
CA ASN A 95 -2.11 -5.16 9.60
C ASN A 95 -2.55 -4.83 8.17
N TYR A 96 -2.49 -5.80 7.28
CA TYR A 96 -2.83 -5.65 5.85
C TYR A 96 -4.31 -5.30 5.61
N ALA A 97 -5.20 -5.68 6.52
CA ALA A 97 -6.62 -5.30 6.43
C ALA A 97 -6.85 -3.78 6.54
N ASN A 98 -5.89 -3.04 7.07
CA ASN A 98 -5.97 -1.57 7.08
C ASN A 98 -5.92 -0.98 5.67
N LYS A 99 -5.18 -1.61 4.75
CA LYS A 99 -5.14 -1.21 3.34
C LYS A 99 -6.52 -1.35 2.71
N VAL A 100 -7.13 -2.51 2.87
CA VAL A 100 -8.48 -2.77 2.37
C VAL A 100 -9.47 -1.75 2.93
N ALA A 101 -9.40 -1.47 4.25
CA ALA A 101 -10.23 -0.43 4.87
C ALA A 101 -9.95 0.96 4.27
N GLY A 102 -8.69 1.28 4.00
CA GLY A 102 -8.29 2.53 3.36
C GLY A 102 -8.89 2.70 1.97
N VAL A 103 -8.81 1.65 1.15
CA VAL A 103 -9.38 1.63 -0.20
C VAL A 103 -10.90 1.85 -0.18
N VAL A 104 -11.62 1.11 0.68
CA VAL A 104 -13.09 1.23 0.81
C VAL A 104 -13.51 2.61 1.30
N VAL A 105 -12.79 3.16 2.28
CA VAL A 105 -13.07 4.51 2.79
C VAL A 105 -12.82 5.55 1.71
N ALA A 106 -11.69 5.47 1.02
CA ALA A 106 -11.33 6.44 -0.01
C ALA A 106 -12.31 6.42 -1.19
N ASP A 107 -12.70 5.25 -1.68
CA ASP A 107 -13.68 5.12 -2.76
C ASP A 107 -15.02 5.78 -2.42
N ARG A 108 -15.42 5.72 -1.15
CA ARG A 108 -16.67 6.32 -0.66
C ARG A 108 -16.60 7.85 -0.52
N ILE A 109 -15.44 8.42 -0.13
CA ILE A 109 -15.35 9.84 0.26
C ILE A 109 -14.51 10.71 -0.65
N ALA A 110 -13.68 10.14 -1.52
CA ALA A 110 -12.91 10.91 -2.49
C ALA A 110 -13.84 11.71 -3.41
N THR A 111 -13.39 12.90 -3.78
CA THR A 111 -14.15 13.80 -4.69
C THR A 111 -13.64 13.74 -6.12
N THR A 112 -12.49 13.10 -6.33
CA THR A 112 -11.84 12.89 -7.63
C THR A 112 -12.29 11.58 -8.27
N ASP A 113 -12.11 11.47 -9.58
CA ASP A 113 -12.46 10.27 -10.35
C ASP A 113 -11.38 9.16 -10.21
N GLN A 114 -10.16 9.54 -9.87
CA GLN A 114 -9.05 8.63 -9.71
C GLN A 114 -8.54 8.64 -8.27
N ILE A 115 -8.15 7.48 -7.76
CA ILE A 115 -7.65 7.33 -6.41
C ILE A 115 -6.38 6.48 -6.46
N ALA A 116 -5.32 6.87 -5.73
CA ALA A 116 -4.10 6.10 -5.60
C ALA A 116 -3.83 5.70 -4.14
N TRP A 117 -3.55 4.43 -3.93
CA TRP A 117 -3.05 3.91 -2.67
C TRP A 117 -1.53 4.11 -2.57
N PHE A 118 -1.08 4.62 -1.43
CA PHE A 118 0.32 4.69 -1.04
C PHE A 118 0.55 3.99 0.29
N ASP A 119 1.47 3.04 0.36
CA ASP A 119 1.97 2.58 1.64
C ASP A 119 2.74 3.74 2.31
N SER A 120 2.70 3.81 3.64
CA SER A 120 3.27 4.96 4.37
C SER A 120 4.81 5.01 4.31
N ASP A 121 5.46 3.90 3.96
CA ASP A 121 6.91 3.76 3.80
C ASP A 121 7.36 4.05 2.37
N MET A 122 6.84 5.14 1.81
CA MET A 122 7.20 5.65 0.49
C MET A 122 7.74 7.07 0.54
N PHE A 123 8.56 7.39 -0.46
CA PHE A 123 8.97 8.76 -0.79
C PHE A 123 8.63 9.07 -2.24
N VAL A 124 8.13 10.28 -2.49
CA VAL A 124 7.99 10.83 -3.83
C VAL A 124 9.26 11.60 -4.17
N LEU A 125 9.96 11.19 -5.22
CA LEU A 125 11.20 11.80 -5.68
C LEU A 125 11.01 12.67 -6.92
N ALA A 126 9.98 12.36 -7.72
CA ALA A 126 9.55 13.13 -8.88
C ALA A 126 8.03 12.93 -9.09
N GLU A 127 7.43 13.66 -10.03
CA GLU A 127 6.01 13.55 -10.35
C GLU A 127 5.62 12.10 -10.69
N PRO A 128 4.73 11.46 -9.91
CA PRO A 128 4.32 10.08 -10.14
C PRO A 128 3.21 10.02 -11.22
N SER A 129 3.50 10.53 -12.41
CA SER A 129 2.53 10.64 -13.52
C SER A 129 1.99 9.30 -14.00
N GLY A 130 2.72 8.21 -13.77
CA GLY A 130 2.25 6.86 -14.06
C GLY A 130 1.02 6.43 -13.28
N LEU A 131 0.65 7.14 -12.19
CA LEU A 131 -0.57 6.86 -11.43
C LEU A 131 -1.83 7.43 -12.09
N LEU A 132 -1.68 8.36 -13.01
CA LEU A 132 -2.84 8.89 -13.75
C LEU A 132 -3.34 7.86 -14.73
N LEU A 133 -4.60 7.44 -14.55
CA LEU A 133 -5.25 6.46 -15.41
C LEU A 133 -5.65 7.10 -16.73
N CYS A 134 -5.36 6.42 -17.82
CA CYS A 134 -5.86 6.78 -19.13
C CYS A 134 -7.37 6.49 -19.25
N ASN A 135 -8.00 7.05 -20.31
CA ASN A 135 -9.41 6.75 -20.57
C ASN A 135 -9.61 5.25 -20.78
N GLY A 136 -10.57 4.69 -20.05
CA GLY A 136 -10.91 3.27 -20.11
C GLY A 136 -10.07 2.38 -19.20
N GLU A 137 -9.02 2.87 -18.55
CA GLU A 137 -8.31 2.11 -17.53
C GLU A 137 -9.05 2.11 -16.19
N ASP A 138 -9.14 0.94 -15.57
CA ASP A 138 -9.75 0.75 -14.24
C ASP A 138 -8.70 0.72 -13.12
N LEU A 139 -7.49 0.24 -13.45
CA LEU A 139 -6.41 0.00 -12.49
C LEU A 139 -5.04 0.26 -13.10
N ALA A 140 -4.13 0.87 -12.35
CA ALA A 140 -2.71 0.86 -12.62
C ALA A 140 -1.97 0.31 -11.39
N ALA A 141 -1.20 -0.76 -11.56
CA ALA A 141 -0.43 -1.39 -10.48
C ALA A 141 0.82 -2.05 -11.06
N GLN A 142 1.87 -2.21 -10.25
CA GLN A 142 3.09 -2.87 -10.71
C GLN A 142 3.00 -4.38 -10.50
N CYS A 143 3.35 -5.14 -11.52
CA CYS A 143 3.65 -6.56 -11.40
C CYS A 143 5.13 -6.76 -11.03
N HIS A 144 5.41 -7.67 -10.11
CA HIS A 144 6.74 -7.90 -9.60
C HIS A 144 7.07 -9.41 -9.52
N PRO A 145 8.31 -9.83 -9.86
CA PRO A 145 8.69 -11.25 -9.88
C PRO A 145 8.98 -11.84 -8.48
N LEU A 146 8.78 -11.07 -7.40
CA LEU A 146 8.95 -11.63 -6.05
C LEU A 146 7.88 -12.67 -5.71
N PRO A 147 8.22 -13.69 -4.90
CA PRO A 147 7.25 -14.68 -4.44
C PRO A 147 5.98 -14.04 -3.85
N PRO A 148 4.80 -14.60 -4.14
CA PRO A 148 4.56 -15.86 -4.84
C PRO A 148 4.38 -15.71 -6.37
N ALA A 149 5.18 -14.90 -7.08
CA ALA A 149 5.08 -14.79 -8.53
C ALA A 149 5.25 -16.14 -9.21
N ARG A 150 4.40 -16.42 -10.19
CA ARG A 150 4.53 -17.58 -11.07
C ARG A 150 5.36 -17.19 -12.28
N LEU A 151 6.52 -17.83 -12.43
CA LEU A 151 7.47 -17.57 -13.51
C LEU A 151 7.41 -18.68 -14.57
N GLU A 152 7.63 -18.33 -15.83
CA GLU A 152 7.66 -19.26 -16.93
C GLU A 152 8.79 -20.28 -16.73
N GLY A 153 8.43 -21.57 -16.78
CA GLY A 153 9.38 -22.67 -16.55
C GLY A 153 9.64 -23.01 -15.07
N ASP A 154 9.07 -22.25 -14.11
CA ASP A 154 9.20 -22.56 -12.67
C ASP A 154 7.85 -22.96 -12.07
N PRO A 155 7.62 -24.23 -11.72
CA PRO A 155 6.36 -24.71 -11.17
C PRO A 155 6.20 -24.44 -9.65
N THR A 156 7.15 -23.79 -9.01
CA THR A 156 7.20 -23.65 -7.54
C THR A 156 5.90 -23.12 -6.93
N HIS A 157 5.21 -22.23 -7.63
CA HIS A 157 3.98 -21.59 -7.15
C HIS A 157 2.72 -22.03 -7.89
N ASP A 158 2.78 -23.05 -8.76
CA ASP A 158 1.64 -23.50 -9.57
C ASP A 158 0.46 -23.97 -8.70
N ASP A 159 0.70 -24.89 -7.77
CA ASP A 159 -0.33 -25.40 -6.87
C ASP A 159 -0.98 -24.31 -6.01
N TYR A 160 -0.20 -23.33 -5.61
CA TYR A 160 -0.70 -22.20 -4.84
C TYR A 160 -1.66 -21.37 -5.69
N TRP A 161 -1.26 -20.96 -6.89
CA TRP A 161 -2.09 -20.14 -7.77
C TRP A 161 -3.29 -20.90 -8.32
N MET A 162 -3.19 -22.20 -8.58
CA MET A 162 -4.37 -23.02 -8.92
C MET A 162 -5.43 -22.91 -7.81
N ARG A 163 -5.05 -23.13 -6.57
CA ARG A 163 -6.00 -23.03 -5.43
C ARG A 163 -6.55 -21.63 -5.23
N VAL A 164 -5.72 -20.59 -5.41
CA VAL A 164 -6.18 -19.20 -5.34
C VAL A 164 -7.19 -18.92 -6.45
N CYS A 165 -6.87 -19.26 -7.69
CA CYS A 165 -7.76 -19.05 -8.83
C CYS A 165 -9.08 -19.82 -8.67
N ASP A 166 -9.04 -21.09 -8.27
CA ASP A 166 -10.22 -21.90 -8.00
C ASP A 166 -11.13 -21.29 -6.94
N LEU A 167 -10.53 -20.74 -5.85
CA LEU A 167 -11.29 -20.04 -4.79
C LEU A 167 -12.14 -18.90 -5.34
N PHE A 168 -11.66 -18.22 -6.36
CA PHE A 168 -12.34 -17.08 -7.00
C PHE A 168 -13.14 -17.45 -8.24
N GLY A 169 -13.14 -18.73 -8.65
CA GLY A 169 -13.77 -19.19 -9.87
C GLY A 169 -13.12 -18.64 -11.15
N VAL A 170 -11.79 -18.51 -11.13
CA VAL A 170 -10.95 -18.08 -12.24
C VAL A 170 -10.14 -19.27 -12.71
N ALA A 171 -10.09 -19.55 -14.01
CA ALA A 171 -9.15 -20.53 -14.52
C ALA A 171 -7.73 -19.95 -14.51
N LEU A 172 -6.75 -20.72 -14.01
CA LEU A 172 -5.36 -20.24 -13.97
C LEU A 172 -4.83 -19.89 -15.38
N ALA A 173 -5.37 -20.55 -16.41
CA ALA A 173 -5.04 -20.27 -17.81
C ALA A 173 -5.53 -18.89 -18.29
N ASP A 174 -6.55 -18.33 -17.63
CA ASP A 174 -7.09 -17.01 -17.97
C ASP A 174 -6.28 -15.86 -17.34
N VAL A 175 -5.34 -16.18 -16.45
CA VAL A 175 -4.43 -15.18 -15.87
C VAL A 175 -3.34 -14.83 -16.88
N ASP A 176 -3.28 -13.55 -17.25
CA ASP A 176 -2.36 -13.08 -18.30
C ASP A 176 -0.89 -13.32 -17.93
N TRP A 177 -0.11 -13.66 -18.96
CA TRP A 177 1.34 -13.69 -18.93
C TRP A 177 1.89 -12.35 -19.43
N ILE A 178 2.76 -11.75 -18.66
CA ILE A 178 3.45 -10.50 -19.03
C ILE A 178 4.94 -10.72 -19.21
N ALA A 179 5.59 -9.83 -19.94
CA ALA A 179 7.05 -9.80 -20.01
C ALA A 179 7.63 -9.62 -18.60
N GLY A 180 8.64 -10.39 -18.27
CA GLY A 180 9.43 -10.15 -17.05
C GLY A 180 10.17 -8.81 -17.16
N ALA A 181 10.65 -8.29 -16.01
CA ALA A 181 11.63 -7.22 -16.03
C ALA A 181 12.89 -7.67 -16.79
N ASP A 182 13.72 -6.73 -17.26
CA ASP A 182 14.92 -7.02 -18.04
C ASP A 182 15.76 -8.14 -17.42
N GLY A 183 15.96 -9.22 -18.18
CA GLY A 183 16.69 -10.40 -17.74
C GLY A 183 15.91 -11.41 -16.90
N PHE A 184 14.61 -11.20 -16.67
CA PHE A 184 13.73 -12.16 -15.98
C PHE A 184 12.83 -12.91 -16.95
N ALA A 185 12.46 -14.15 -16.57
CA ALA A 185 11.45 -14.93 -17.28
C ALA A 185 10.11 -14.20 -17.30
N ARG A 186 9.25 -14.56 -18.28
CA ARG A 186 7.85 -14.11 -18.28
C ARG A 186 7.19 -14.55 -16.97
N GLN A 187 6.27 -13.72 -16.48
CA GLN A 187 5.52 -14.00 -15.26
C GLN A 187 4.02 -13.86 -15.50
N GLN A 188 3.22 -14.63 -14.77
CA GLN A 188 1.80 -14.32 -14.66
C GLN A 188 1.58 -13.10 -13.77
N LEU A 189 0.40 -12.48 -13.92
CA LEU A 189 0.04 -11.32 -13.12
C LEU A 189 0.28 -11.62 -11.63
N ASN A 190 1.15 -10.84 -11.02
CA ASN A 190 1.43 -10.85 -9.59
C ASN A 190 1.67 -9.41 -9.16
N PHE A 191 0.59 -8.70 -8.85
CA PHE A 191 0.66 -7.29 -8.49
C PHE A 191 1.30 -7.09 -7.12
N THR A 192 2.05 -6.01 -6.97
CA THR A 192 2.38 -5.49 -5.65
C THR A 192 1.24 -4.61 -5.15
N SER A 193 0.99 -4.61 -3.86
CA SER A 193 -0.06 -3.79 -3.26
C SER A 193 0.45 -2.51 -2.59
N GLY A 194 1.75 -2.22 -2.68
CA GLY A 194 2.33 -1.04 -2.05
C GLY A 194 1.86 0.27 -2.68
N LEU A 195 1.79 0.29 -4.01
CA LEU A 195 1.37 1.43 -4.83
C LEU A 195 0.47 0.96 -5.97
N PHE A 196 -0.71 1.53 -6.08
CA PHE A 196 -1.62 1.31 -7.21
C PHE A 196 -2.64 2.45 -7.29
N ALA A 197 -3.18 2.67 -8.48
CA ALA A 197 -4.27 3.62 -8.70
C ALA A 197 -5.48 2.90 -9.29
N TRP A 198 -6.68 3.35 -8.94
CA TRP A 198 -7.92 2.81 -9.48
C TRP A 198 -8.91 3.92 -9.81
N ARG A 199 -9.82 3.63 -10.75
CA ARG A 199 -10.93 4.50 -11.09
C ARG A 199 -12.05 4.33 -10.07
N ARG A 200 -12.47 5.42 -9.45
CA ARG A 200 -13.62 5.44 -8.54
C ARG A 200 -14.87 5.00 -9.30
N GLY A 201 -15.67 4.14 -8.71
CA GLY A 201 -16.88 3.63 -9.35
C GLY A 201 -16.66 2.46 -10.33
N SER A 202 -15.41 2.02 -10.59
CA SER A 202 -15.14 0.78 -11.34
C SER A 202 -15.57 -0.50 -10.61
N GLY A 203 -15.98 -0.40 -9.36
CA GLY A 203 -16.29 -1.54 -8.50
C GLY A 203 -15.06 -2.11 -7.76
N PHE A 204 -13.85 -1.65 -8.08
CA PHE A 204 -12.60 -2.19 -7.54
C PHE A 204 -12.60 -2.28 -6.01
N ALA A 205 -13.00 -1.23 -5.29
CA ALA A 205 -12.98 -1.22 -3.84
C ALA A 205 -13.89 -2.30 -3.21
N GLY A 206 -15.07 -2.51 -3.80
CA GLY A 206 -15.99 -3.57 -3.40
C GLY A 206 -15.43 -4.96 -3.67
N TYR A 207 -14.89 -5.17 -4.86
CA TYR A 207 -14.25 -6.44 -5.25
C TYR A 207 -13.04 -6.75 -4.36
N TYR A 208 -12.23 -5.74 -4.04
CA TYR A 208 -11.07 -5.88 -3.18
C TYR A 208 -11.44 -6.30 -1.75
N LEU A 209 -12.46 -5.66 -1.17
CA LEU A 209 -12.95 -6.02 0.15
C LEU A 209 -13.50 -7.46 0.18
N GLU A 210 -14.30 -7.83 -0.81
CA GLU A 210 -14.92 -9.17 -0.87
C GLU A 210 -13.87 -10.25 -1.12
N ALA A 211 -12.97 -10.04 -2.05
CA ALA A 211 -11.89 -10.97 -2.33
C ALA A 211 -10.97 -11.17 -1.11
N PHE A 212 -10.64 -10.08 -0.39
CA PHE A 212 -9.86 -10.17 0.83
C PHE A 212 -10.60 -10.97 1.92
N ARG A 213 -11.91 -10.76 2.10
CA ARG A 213 -12.74 -11.57 3.02
C ARG A 213 -12.73 -13.04 2.65
N THR A 214 -12.92 -13.34 1.37
CA THR A 214 -12.96 -14.71 0.82
C THR A 214 -11.62 -15.41 1.05
N LEU A 215 -10.50 -14.73 0.72
CA LEU A 215 -9.17 -15.29 0.95
C LEU A 215 -8.89 -15.55 2.44
N LEU A 216 -9.28 -14.62 3.33
CA LEU A 216 -9.11 -14.82 4.78
C LEU A 216 -9.96 -15.97 5.32
N ALA A 217 -11.17 -16.18 4.80
CA ALA A 217 -12.04 -17.28 5.20
C ALA A 217 -11.54 -18.63 4.65
N SER A 218 -10.72 -18.61 3.59
CA SER A 218 -10.17 -19.81 2.98
C SER A 218 -9.05 -20.43 3.82
N ARG A 219 -8.82 -21.72 3.60
CA ARG A 219 -7.68 -22.42 4.21
C ARG A 219 -6.38 -22.25 3.41
N ILE A 220 -6.45 -21.68 2.21
CA ILE A 220 -5.33 -21.53 1.27
C ILE A 220 -4.24 -20.66 1.87
N ALA A 221 -4.59 -19.49 2.32
CA ALA A 221 -3.67 -18.51 2.89
C ALA A 221 -2.91 -19.01 4.12
N GLN A 222 -3.25 -20.18 4.64
CA GLN A 222 -2.69 -20.71 5.88
C GLN A 222 -1.71 -21.84 5.67
N ARG A 223 -1.90 -22.63 4.61
CA ARG A 223 -0.97 -23.70 4.27
C ARG A 223 0.35 -23.18 3.75
N SER A 224 0.33 -22.01 3.12
CA SER A 224 1.50 -21.42 2.47
C SER A 224 2.22 -20.36 3.32
N GLY A 225 1.71 -20.02 4.51
CA GLY A 225 2.27 -18.91 5.31
C GLY A 225 2.05 -17.51 4.71
N GLU A 226 1.28 -17.41 3.64
CA GLU A 226 1.15 -16.23 2.78
C GLU A 226 0.02 -15.27 3.16
N PHE A 227 -0.52 -15.37 4.38
CA PHE A 227 -1.32 -14.28 4.96
C PHE A 227 -0.61 -12.94 4.89
N PHE A 228 0.69 -13.01 4.87
CA PHE A 228 1.55 -11.86 4.78
C PHE A 228 1.28 -11.01 3.55
N THR A 229 0.85 -11.60 2.44
CA THR A 229 0.58 -10.91 1.17
C THR A 229 -0.89 -11.00 0.74
N ALA A 230 -1.81 -11.26 1.67
CA ALA A 230 -3.21 -11.46 1.36
C ALA A 230 -3.87 -10.27 0.62
N ASP A 231 -3.46 -9.04 0.96
CA ASP A 231 -3.89 -7.82 0.31
C ASP A 231 -3.34 -7.67 -1.12
N GLN A 232 -2.22 -8.32 -1.42
CA GLN A 232 -1.59 -8.34 -2.74
C GLN A 232 -2.15 -9.44 -3.63
N VAL A 233 -2.21 -10.66 -3.11
CA VAL A 233 -2.61 -11.87 -3.87
C VAL A 233 -4.00 -11.73 -4.49
N VAL A 234 -4.93 -11.08 -3.80
CA VAL A 234 -6.31 -10.92 -4.29
C VAL A 234 -6.44 -9.99 -5.51
N LEU A 235 -5.43 -9.19 -5.82
CA LEU A 235 -5.49 -8.28 -6.97
C LEU A 235 -5.57 -9.03 -8.29
N THR A 236 -4.77 -10.07 -8.47
CA THR A 236 -4.75 -10.89 -9.70
C THR A 236 -6.12 -11.50 -10.02
N PRO A 237 -6.76 -12.28 -9.12
CA PRO A 237 -8.07 -12.85 -9.43
C PRO A 237 -9.17 -11.78 -9.60
N ILE A 238 -9.08 -10.62 -8.94
CA ILE A 238 -10.02 -9.52 -9.18
C ILE A 238 -9.90 -9.01 -10.62
N VAL A 239 -8.70 -8.67 -11.05
CA VAL A 239 -8.45 -8.15 -12.39
C VAL A 239 -8.92 -9.14 -13.45
N THR A 240 -8.59 -10.42 -13.30
CA THR A 240 -8.96 -11.47 -14.26
C THR A 240 -10.47 -11.72 -14.26
N LYS A 241 -11.07 -11.92 -13.07
CA LYS A 241 -12.51 -12.26 -12.94
C LYS A 241 -13.43 -11.18 -13.48
N TYR A 242 -13.14 -9.93 -13.15
CA TYR A 242 -13.97 -8.80 -13.52
C TYR A 242 -13.52 -8.13 -14.82
N ARG A 243 -12.52 -8.72 -15.51
CA ARG A 243 -11.97 -8.24 -16.79
C ARG A 243 -11.64 -6.75 -16.74
N MET A 244 -11.02 -6.34 -15.63
CA MET A 244 -10.65 -4.95 -15.45
C MET A 244 -9.58 -4.54 -16.48
N VAL A 245 -9.74 -3.37 -17.05
CA VAL A 245 -8.71 -2.79 -17.92
C VAL A 245 -7.60 -2.24 -17.02
N TRP A 246 -6.42 -2.83 -17.12
CA TRP A 246 -5.33 -2.50 -16.24
C TRP A 246 -4.04 -2.16 -17.00
N ARG A 247 -3.16 -1.42 -16.34
CA ARG A 247 -1.83 -1.07 -16.84
C ARG A 247 -0.75 -1.42 -15.83
N ASN A 248 0.38 -1.96 -16.33
CA ASN A 248 1.56 -2.19 -15.51
C ASN A 248 2.28 -0.87 -15.24
N LEU A 249 2.51 -0.53 -13.97
CA LEU A 249 3.37 0.58 -13.59
C LEU A 249 4.83 0.23 -13.86
N SER A 250 5.60 1.19 -14.33
CA SER A 250 7.04 1.02 -14.55
C SER A 250 7.79 0.87 -13.22
N VAL A 251 9.01 0.34 -13.28
CA VAL A 251 9.90 0.29 -12.11
C VAL A 251 10.22 1.69 -11.58
N GLU A 252 10.22 2.70 -12.44
CA GLU A 252 10.44 4.09 -12.06
C GLU A 252 9.23 4.67 -11.32
N ASP A 253 8.00 4.31 -11.75
CA ASP A 253 6.77 4.76 -11.06
C ASP A 253 6.63 4.13 -9.68
N HIS A 254 7.12 2.90 -9.48
CA HIS A 254 7.09 2.19 -8.22
C HIS A 254 8.40 1.44 -7.97
N SER A 255 9.40 2.14 -7.49
CA SER A 255 10.73 1.59 -7.19
C SER A 255 10.76 0.92 -5.82
N ILE A 256 10.66 -0.42 -5.79
CA ILE A 256 10.66 -1.20 -4.54
C ILE A 256 12.08 -1.48 -4.10
N VAL A 257 12.42 -1.12 -2.86
CA VAL A 257 13.74 -1.35 -2.26
C VAL A 257 13.60 -2.18 -1.00
N LEU A 258 14.06 -3.43 -1.09
CA LEU A 258 14.28 -4.26 0.09
C LEU A 258 15.73 -4.12 0.53
N GLY A 259 15.98 -4.09 1.83
CA GLY A 259 17.33 -3.99 2.38
C GLY A 259 18.26 -5.11 1.89
N GLU A 260 17.71 -6.30 1.70
CA GLU A 260 18.42 -7.46 1.16
C GLU A 260 18.89 -7.26 -0.28
N PHE A 261 18.15 -6.47 -1.09
CA PHE A 261 18.56 -6.13 -2.46
C PHE A 261 19.82 -5.28 -2.49
N LEU A 262 19.96 -4.36 -1.52
CA LEU A 262 21.16 -3.53 -1.37
C LEU A 262 22.38 -4.36 -1.04
N VAL A 263 22.28 -5.28 -0.08
CA VAL A 263 23.38 -6.14 0.36
C VAL A 263 23.81 -7.09 -0.74
N ARG A 264 22.86 -7.69 -1.46
CA ARG A 264 23.12 -8.69 -2.50
C ARG A 264 23.39 -8.08 -3.88
N GLN A 265 23.33 -6.75 -4.01
CA GLN A 265 23.38 -6.08 -5.30
C GLN A 265 22.41 -6.72 -6.32
N SER A 266 21.19 -6.95 -5.88
CA SER A 266 20.16 -7.64 -6.66
C SER A 266 19.92 -6.93 -8.00
N PRO A 267 19.71 -7.65 -9.11
CA PRO A 267 19.26 -7.05 -10.35
C PRO A 267 17.87 -6.39 -10.26
N LEU A 268 17.11 -6.71 -9.21
CA LEU A 268 15.83 -6.05 -8.90
C LEU A 268 16.00 -4.71 -8.18
N LEU A 269 17.23 -4.31 -7.84
CA LEU A 269 17.46 -3.03 -7.17
C LEU A 269 17.31 -1.87 -8.15
N PRO A 270 16.31 -0.97 -7.96
CA PRO A 270 16.06 0.11 -8.89
C PRO A 270 17.16 1.18 -8.90
N ASP A 271 17.23 1.93 -9.97
CA ASP A 271 17.99 3.18 -10.05
C ASP A 271 17.22 4.29 -9.34
N PHE A 272 17.75 4.78 -8.20
CA PHE A 272 17.10 5.83 -7.42
C PHE A 272 17.06 7.17 -8.14
N GLY A 273 17.97 7.40 -9.10
CA GLY A 273 17.98 8.61 -9.91
C GLY A 273 16.82 8.72 -10.89
N LYS A 274 16.21 7.57 -11.24
CA LYS A 274 15.03 7.50 -12.11
C LYS A 274 13.72 7.29 -11.35
N ALA A 275 13.80 6.95 -10.07
CA ALA A 275 12.62 6.66 -9.26
C ALA A 275 11.72 7.89 -9.12
N ARG A 276 10.45 7.73 -9.43
CA ARG A 276 9.40 8.71 -9.12
C ARG A 276 8.83 8.50 -7.73
N VAL A 277 8.53 7.23 -7.40
CA VAL A 277 8.14 6.82 -6.05
C VAL A 277 9.08 5.71 -5.58
N LEU A 278 9.74 5.95 -4.44
CA LEU A 278 10.62 5.00 -3.79
C LEU A 278 9.89 4.33 -2.62
N HIS A 279 9.59 3.05 -2.74
CA HIS A 279 9.00 2.23 -1.68
C HIS A 279 10.13 1.55 -0.90
N TYR A 280 10.52 2.14 0.23
CA TYR A 280 11.73 1.75 0.93
C TYR A 280 11.57 0.60 1.93
N SER A 281 10.35 0.11 2.20
CA SER A 281 10.08 -1.06 3.05
C SER A 281 10.95 -1.11 4.32
N ASN A 282 11.94 -2.03 4.35
CA ASN A 282 12.90 -2.17 5.44
C ASN A 282 14.28 -1.53 5.15
N ALA A 283 14.47 -0.87 3.99
CA ALA A 283 15.77 -0.35 3.57
C ALA A 283 16.34 0.72 4.52
N PHE A 284 15.51 1.42 5.28
CA PHE A 284 15.93 2.34 6.35
C PHE A 284 16.03 1.68 7.74
N ALA A 285 15.90 0.35 7.83
CA ALA A 285 16.23 -0.36 9.06
C ALA A 285 17.73 -0.32 9.34
N ALA A 286 18.11 -0.45 10.63
CA ALA A 286 19.49 -0.27 11.09
C ALA A 286 20.59 -0.96 10.25
N PRO A 287 20.47 -2.25 9.81
CA PRO A 287 21.55 -2.89 9.06
C PRO A 287 21.70 -2.35 7.62
N PHE A 288 20.66 -1.71 7.03
CA PHE A 288 20.65 -1.31 5.63
C PHE A 288 20.71 0.21 5.43
N ARG A 289 20.44 0.96 6.49
CA ARG A 289 20.24 2.42 6.43
C ARG A 289 21.42 3.16 5.81
N ALA A 290 22.63 2.88 6.24
CA ALA A 290 23.82 3.56 5.74
C ALA A 290 24.00 3.38 4.23
N GLN A 291 23.76 2.17 3.71
CA GLN A 291 23.87 1.86 2.28
C GLN A 291 22.75 2.56 1.48
N THR A 292 21.53 2.61 2.04
CA THR A 292 20.39 3.30 1.43
C THR A 292 20.65 4.80 1.32
N GLU A 293 21.12 5.43 2.40
CA GLU A 293 21.43 6.86 2.43
C GLU A 293 22.58 7.22 1.48
N GLU A 294 23.61 6.35 1.41
CA GLU A 294 24.73 6.54 0.49
C GLU A 294 24.25 6.47 -0.97
N ARG A 295 23.44 5.49 -1.31
CA ARG A 295 22.89 5.35 -2.67
C ARG A 295 21.98 6.52 -3.03
N LEU A 296 21.17 7.02 -2.11
CA LEU A 296 20.38 8.23 -2.31
C LEU A 296 21.28 9.45 -2.59
N ARG A 297 22.37 9.62 -1.83
CA ARG A 297 23.31 10.72 -2.05
C ARG A 297 23.95 10.66 -3.43
N GLN A 298 24.28 9.48 -3.91
CA GLN A 298 24.92 9.28 -5.22
C GLN A 298 23.93 9.44 -6.38
N GLN A 299 22.71 8.90 -6.27
CA GLN A 299 21.78 8.80 -7.40
C GLN A 299 20.66 9.84 -7.38
N ALA A 300 20.26 10.33 -6.21
CA ALA A 300 19.20 11.33 -6.01
C ALA A 300 19.64 12.42 -5.02
N PRO A 301 20.73 13.17 -5.28
CA PRO A 301 21.35 14.08 -4.32
C PRO A 301 20.42 15.20 -3.85
N ILE A 302 19.55 15.72 -4.70
CA ILE A 302 18.58 16.77 -4.34
C ILE A 302 17.59 16.22 -3.28
N PHE A 303 17.08 15.03 -3.51
CA PHE A 303 16.20 14.37 -2.55
C PHE A 303 16.93 13.99 -1.27
N ALA A 304 18.15 13.45 -1.36
CA ALA A 304 18.96 13.08 -0.18
C ALA A 304 19.23 14.29 0.73
N ASN A 305 19.59 15.44 0.14
CA ASN A 305 19.79 16.68 0.88
C ASN A 305 18.49 17.16 1.54
N TRP A 306 17.38 17.10 0.82
CA TRP A 306 16.07 17.44 1.39
C TRP A 306 15.72 16.50 2.55
N LEU A 307 15.87 15.18 2.39
CA LEU A 307 15.55 14.20 3.40
C LEU A 307 16.40 14.37 4.67
N SER A 308 17.69 14.66 4.53
CA SER A 308 18.60 14.90 5.66
C SER A 308 18.22 16.13 6.49
N ALA A 309 17.57 17.11 5.86
CA ALA A 309 17.07 18.30 6.53
C ALA A 309 15.68 18.10 7.21
N GLN A 310 15.02 16.95 6.98
CA GLN A 310 13.72 16.69 7.59
C GLN A 310 13.86 16.29 9.05
N CYS A 311 13.24 17.07 9.91
CA CYS A 311 13.00 16.73 11.32
C CYS A 311 11.49 16.56 11.52
N VAL A 312 11.08 15.38 11.98
CA VAL A 312 9.68 15.11 12.36
C VAL A 312 9.64 14.99 13.88
N ASP A 313 9.55 16.12 14.55
CA ASP A 313 9.35 16.15 16.00
C ASP A 313 7.87 15.95 16.34
N LEU A 314 7.53 14.75 16.73
CA LEU A 314 6.19 14.40 17.20
C LEU A 314 6.10 14.38 18.73
N GLY A 315 7.16 14.79 19.41
CA GLY A 315 7.27 14.72 20.87
C GLY A 315 7.28 13.29 21.41
N THR A 316 7.40 13.16 22.70
CA THR A 316 7.38 11.86 23.37
C THR A 316 5.94 11.33 23.48
N MET A 317 5.78 10.04 23.22
CA MET A 317 4.50 9.38 23.43
C MET A 317 4.19 9.30 24.93
N SER A 318 3.01 9.75 25.34
CA SER A 318 2.58 9.69 26.75
C SER A 318 2.58 8.25 27.28
N VAL A 319 2.77 8.09 28.58
CA VAL A 319 2.71 6.75 29.23
C VAL A 319 1.38 6.07 28.93
N ARG A 320 0.27 6.81 29.02
CA ARG A 320 -1.08 6.30 28.71
C ARG A 320 -1.17 5.78 27.28
N SER A 321 -0.64 6.51 26.30
CA SER A 321 -0.65 6.11 24.89
C SER A 321 0.24 4.89 24.65
N ARG A 322 1.40 4.80 25.32
CA ARG A 322 2.28 3.60 25.25
C ARG A 322 1.60 2.35 25.78
N LEU A 323 0.96 2.47 26.95
CA LEU A 323 0.21 1.35 27.55
C LEU A 323 -0.97 0.93 26.67
N ALA A 324 -1.76 1.88 26.19
CA ALA A 324 -2.86 1.60 25.27
C ALA A 324 -2.37 0.88 23.99
N LYS A 325 -1.28 1.37 23.38
CA LYS A 325 -0.69 0.72 22.18
C LYS A 325 -0.28 -0.73 22.47
N ARG A 326 0.36 -0.99 23.62
CA ARG A 326 0.72 -2.36 24.04
C ARG A 326 -0.50 -3.24 24.23
N LEU A 327 -1.52 -2.74 24.91
CA LEU A 327 -2.77 -3.48 25.16
C LEU A 327 -3.47 -3.87 23.85
N TYR A 328 -3.62 -2.91 22.92
CA TYR A 328 -4.17 -3.19 21.60
C TYR A 328 -3.32 -4.21 20.80
N ALA A 329 -1.99 -4.15 20.92
CA ALA A 329 -1.11 -5.12 20.28
C ALA A 329 -1.31 -6.54 20.85
N ILE A 330 -1.46 -6.67 22.17
CA ILE A 330 -1.75 -7.96 22.83
C ILE A 330 -3.10 -8.50 22.34
N VAL A 331 -4.15 -7.69 22.37
CA VAL A 331 -5.49 -8.10 21.92
C VAL A 331 -5.49 -8.55 20.46
N ARG A 332 -4.79 -7.82 19.58
CA ARG A 332 -4.62 -8.21 18.17
C ARG A 332 -3.87 -9.53 18.03
N GLY A 333 -2.78 -9.71 18.77
CA GLY A 333 -2.01 -10.95 18.78
C GLY A 333 -2.81 -12.16 19.26
N LEU A 334 -3.69 -11.98 20.26
CA LEU A 334 -4.58 -13.03 20.73
C LEU A 334 -5.64 -13.40 19.66
N ARG A 335 -6.22 -12.40 19.00
CA ARG A 335 -7.19 -12.61 17.91
C ARG A 335 -6.54 -13.31 16.72
N TYR A 336 -5.34 -12.89 16.32
CA TYR A 336 -4.56 -13.55 15.27
C TYR A 336 -4.30 -15.02 15.62
N ARG A 337 -3.81 -15.31 16.83
CA ARG A 337 -3.56 -16.68 17.28
C ARG A 337 -4.83 -17.54 17.32
N ARG A 338 -5.96 -16.96 17.75
CA ARG A 338 -7.25 -17.66 17.73
C ARG A 338 -7.68 -17.99 16.29
N PHE A 339 -7.56 -17.03 15.39
CA PHE A 339 -7.84 -17.23 13.98
C PHE A 339 -6.95 -18.34 13.41
N ALA A 340 -5.63 -18.25 13.56
CA ALA A 340 -4.67 -19.24 13.08
C ALA A 340 -4.95 -20.65 13.61
N ARG A 341 -5.31 -20.81 14.90
CA ARG A 341 -5.65 -22.12 15.49
C ARG A 341 -6.92 -22.73 14.93
N ASN A 342 -7.95 -21.92 14.73
CA ASN A 342 -9.24 -22.42 14.21
C ASN A 342 -9.09 -22.95 12.79
N VAL A 343 -8.10 -22.49 12.12
CA VAL A 343 -7.82 -22.89 10.76
C VAL A 343 -6.92 -24.11 10.67
N VAL A 344 -5.89 -24.22 11.49
CA VAL A 344 -5.06 -25.43 11.61
C VAL A 344 -5.87 -26.65 12.10
N ARG A 345 -6.91 -26.44 12.90
CA ARG A 345 -7.77 -27.52 13.40
C ARG A 345 -8.82 -28.02 12.41
N ALA A 346 -9.02 -27.32 11.33
CA ALA A 346 -9.99 -27.71 10.30
C ALA A 346 -9.36 -28.59 9.19
N ASN A 347 -8.09 -29.00 9.36
CA ASN A 347 -7.37 -29.98 8.56
C ASN A 347 -7.21 -31.28 9.36
#